data_50f49df4ddd4cc72ab48353bca7bde30
#
_entry.id   50f49df4ddd4cc72ab48353bca7bde30
#
_cell.length_a   1.000
_cell.length_b   1.000
_cell.length_c   1.000
_cell.angle_alpha   90.00
_cell.angle_beta   90.00
_cell.angle_gamma   90.00
#
_symmetry.space_group_name_H-M   'P 1'
#
loop_
_entity.id
_entity.type
_entity.pdbx_description
1 polymer ?
#
loop_
_entity_poly.entity_id
_entity_poly.type
_entity_poly.pdbx_seq_one_letter_code
_entity_poly.pdbx_strand_id
1 'polypeptide(L)'
;MNYVIMSGRFETGNEEQQQGYMMLFGAEDIQYFFDLYFHWYNIIHETGHCLVEKQGANMSRVGEEMYVNSLAVAYYRYMGDDQRLKELQDRLTKILSQFPAPMPEGESFTAFYERIWNTEQINNVMIYGYFQLNSVLEALKADRSLRDVLREIGIDIRELNDKKPCTAEITSSNASTFLDDAISNLTAMGVEVPNIRIELVDDPMIQCARPE
;
A
#
# COMPACT_ATOMS: atom_id res chain seq x y z
N MET A 1 -13.87 10.11 -13.77
CA MET A 1 -14.15 8.91 -12.96
C MET A 1 -13.88 9.28 -11.52
N ASN A 2 -14.76 8.91 -10.61
CA ASN A 2 -14.61 9.13 -9.18
C ASN A 2 -14.21 7.80 -8.53
N TYR A 3 -13.44 7.88 -7.48
CA TYR A 3 -12.97 6.69 -6.74
C TYR A 3 -13.18 6.89 -5.24
N VAL A 4 -13.44 5.78 -4.56
CA VAL A 4 -13.51 5.72 -3.10
C VAL A 4 -12.47 4.75 -2.59
N ILE A 5 -11.55 5.23 -1.77
CA ILE A 5 -10.69 4.38 -0.96
C ILE A 5 -11.48 4.03 0.29
N MET A 6 -11.85 2.77 0.43
CA MET A 6 -12.48 2.26 1.64
C MET A 6 -11.39 1.75 2.57
N SER A 7 -11.33 2.27 3.78
CA SER A 7 -10.33 1.85 4.76
C SER A 7 -10.99 1.53 6.10
N GLY A 8 -10.81 0.30 6.55
CA GLY A 8 -11.35 -0.18 7.82
C GLY A 8 -10.56 0.33 9.01
N ARG A 9 -11.19 0.40 10.17
CA ARG A 9 -10.59 0.84 11.43
C ARG A 9 -10.36 -0.35 12.35
N PHE A 10 -9.16 -0.48 12.91
CA PHE A 10 -8.82 -1.58 13.82
C PHE A 10 -9.69 -1.59 15.07
N GLU A 11 -9.89 -0.42 15.67
CA GLU A 11 -10.59 -0.24 16.94
C GLU A 11 -12.08 -0.60 16.89
N THR A 12 -12.70 -0.62 15.71
CA THR A 12 -14.11 -0.98 15.53
C THR A 12 -14.31 -2.45 15.13
N GLY A 13 -13.22 -3.18 14.87
CA GLY A 13 -13.28 -4.61 14.59
C GLY A 13 -13.78 -5.43 15.77
N ASN A 14 -14.45 -6.55 15.50
CA ASN A 14 -14.80 -7.51 16.54
C ASN A 14 -13.55 -8.22 17.11
N GLU A 15 -13.72 -8.97 18.20
CA GLU A 15 -12.60 -9.64 18.88
C GLU A 15 -11.82 -10.59 17.96
N GLU A 16 -12.50 -11.31 17.08
CA GLU A 16 -11.86 -12.26 16.15
C GLU A 16 -10.99 -11.51 15.13
N GLN A 17 -11.50 -10.42 14.57
CA GLN A 17 -10.77 -9.57 13.63
C GLN A 17 -9.55 -8.91 14.28
N GLN A 18 -9.72 -8.35 15.48
CA GLN A 18 -8.60 -7.75 16.21
C GLN A 18 -7.54 -8.79 16.60
N GLN A 19 -7.95 -9.98 17.05
CA GLN A 19 -7.03 -11.08 17.33
C GLN A 19 -6.30 -11.56 16.08
N GLY A 20 -6.97 -11.61 14.92
CA GLY A 20 -6.36 -11.96 13.65
C GLY A 20 -5.22 -10.99 13.27
N TYR A 21 -5.45 -9.68 13.40
CA TYR A 21 -4.40 -8.69 13.19
C TYR A 21 -3.28 -8.75 14.22
N MET A 22 -3.60 -8.97 15.49
CA MET A 22 -2.58 -9.15 16.54
C MET A 22 -1.73 -10.41 16.31
N MET A 23 -2.33 -11.48 15.78
CA MET A 23 -1.56 -12.68 15.38
C MET A 23 -0.63 -12.40 14.21
N LEU A 24 -1.08 -11.63 13.23
CA LEU A 24 -0.29 -11.33 12.03
C LEU A 24 0.80 -10.29 12.31
N PHE A 25 0.48 -9.21 13.01
CA PHE A 25 1.35 -8.06 13.17
C PHE A 25 2.06 -7.99 14.54
N GLY A 26 1.66 -8.84 15.50
CA GLY A 26 2.06 -8.74 16.89
C GLY A 26 1.13 -7.82 17.69
N ALA A 27 1.06 -8.04 19.00
CA ALA A 27 0.17 -7.26 19.88
C ALA A 27 0.78 -5.92 20.33
N GLU A 28 2.10 -5.78 20.21
CA GLU A 28 2.80 -4.55 20.62
C GLU A 28 2.51 -3.42 19.63
N ASP A 29 1.97 -2.30 20.13
CA ASP A 29 1.64 -1.12 19.33
C ASP A 29 0.75 -1.42 18.11
N ILE A 30 -0.14 -2.42 18.20
CA ILE A 30 -0.94 -2.89 17.07
C ILE A 30 -1.76 -1.77 16.43
N GLN A 31 -2.39 -0.89 17.20
CA GLN A 31 -3.15 0.24 16.68
C GLN A 31 -2.27 1.14 15.81
N TYR A 32 -1.10 1.54 16.34
CA TYR A 32 -0.18 2.38 15.60
C TYR A 32 0.34 1.70 14.33
N PHE A 33 0.66 0.40 14.39
CA PHE A 33 1.13 -0.31 13.20
C PHE A 33 0.02 -0.48 12.16
N PHE A 34 -1.21 -0.73 12.60
CA PHE A 34 -2.37 -0.75 11.71
C PHE A 34 -2.53 0.60 10.99
N ASP A 35 -2.47 1.70 11.73
CA ASP A 35 -2.57 3.04 11.17
C ASP A 35 -1.40 3.37 10.23
N LEU A 36 -0.16 3.00 10.60
CA LEU A 36 1.02 3.16 9.75
C LEU A 36 0.88 2.41 8.42
N TYR A 37 0.35 1.19 8.46
CA TYR A 37 0.19 0.38 7.26
C TYR A 37 -1.02 0.84 6.43
N PHE A 38 -2.21 0.94 7.02
CA PHE A 38 -3.45 1.15 6.29
C PHE A 38 -3.84 2.62 6.14
N HIS A 39 -3.58 3.48 7.13
CA HIS A 39 -4.01 4.87 7.13
C HIS A 39 -2.92 5.87 6.70
N TRP A 40 -1.69 5.39 6.51
CA TRP A 40 -0.60 6.15 5.93
C TRP A 40 -0.08 5.50 4.64
N TYR A 41 0.58 4.32 4.73
CA TYR A 41 1.23 3.69 3.58
C TYR A 41 0.24 3.33 2.47
N ASN A 42 -0.85 2.65 2.83
CA ASN A 42 -1.84 2.12 1.89
C ASN A 42 -2.60 3.22 1.12
N ILE A 43 -2.66 4.45 1.63
CA ILE A 43 -3.31 5.57 0.94
C ILE A 43 -2.67 5.82 -0.44
N ILE A 44 -1.34 5.79 -0.53
CA ILE A 44 -0.64 5.96 -1.81
C ILE A 44 -0.70 4.70 -2.64
N HIS A 45 -0.68 3.52 -2.03
CA HIS A 45 -0.90 2.25 -2.72
C HIS A 45 -2.26 2.25 -3.44
N GLU A 46 -3.35 2.56 -2.75
CA GLU A 46 -4.69 2.62 -3.33
C GLU A 46 -4.84 3.76 -4.36
N THR A 47 -4.18 4.89 -4.14
CA THR A 47 -4.07 5.97 -5.14
C THR A 47 -3.38 5.45 -6.41
N GLY A 48 -2.41 4.56 -6.26
CA GLY A 48 -1.72 3.90 -7.35
C GLY A 48 -2.66 3.09 -8.24
N HIS A 49 -3.56 2.28 -7.66
CA HIS A 49 -4.60 1.55 -8.41
C HIS A 49 -5.49 2.50 -9.23
N CYS A 50 -5.90 3.62 -8.62
CA CYS A 50 -6.70 4.63 -9.32
C CYS A 50 -5.94 5.24 -10.51
N LEU A 51 -4.63 5.44 -10.40
CA LEU A 51 -3.79 5.94 -11.49
C LEU A 51 -3.60 4.89 -12.60
N VAL A 52 -3.32 3.64 -12.24
CA VAL A 52 -3.18 2.51 -13.19
C VAL A 52 -4.44 2.37 -14.02
N GLU A 53 -5.61 2.34 -13.39
CA GLU A 53 -6.89 2.23 -14.06
C GLU A 53 -7.15 3.44 -14.97
N LYS A 54 -6.93 4.67 -14.47
CA LYS A 54 -7.11 5.90 -15.26
C LYS A 54 -6.22 5.93 -16.50
N GLN A 55 -4.98 5.44 -16.41
CA GLN A 55 -4.05 5.38 -17.54
C GLN A 55 -4.36 4.21 -18.49
N GLY A 56 -5.25 3.29 -18.10
CA GLY A 56 -5.54 2.08 -18.86
C GLY A 56 -4.32 1.16 -19.01
N ALA A 57 -3.41 1.18 -18.05
CA ALA A 57 -2.23 0.34 -18.07
C ALA A 57 -2.65 -1.14 -17.93
N ASN A 58 -2.11 -1.99 -18.80
CA ASN A 58 -2.44 -3.42 -18.81
C ASN A 58 -1.36 -4.21 -18.07
N MET A 59 -1.69 -4.60 -16.84
CA MET A 59 -0.82 -5.41 -15.98
C MET A 59 -1.57 -6.67 -15.52
N SER A 60 -0.83 -7.72 -15.17
CA SER A 60 -1.42 -8.82 -14.39
C SER A 60 -1.79 -8.32 -12.99
N ARG A 61 -2.67 -9.02 -12.28
CA ARG A 61 -3.04 -8.64 -10.91
C ARG A 61 -1.82 -8.59 -9.98
N VAL A 62 -0.96 -9.59 -10.03
CA VAL A 62 0.30 -9.61 -9.27
C VAL A 62 1.22 -8.48 -9.68
N GLY A 63 1.35 -8.22 -10.99
CA GLY A 63 2.15 -7.13 -11.52
C GLY A 63 1.64 -5.75 -11.06
N GLU A 64 0.33 -5.55 -11.04
CA GLU A 64 -0.29 -4.31 -10.57
C GLU A 64 -0.02 -4.07 -9.07
N GLU A 65 -0.20 -5.09 -8.22
CA GLU A 65 0.12 -5.02 -6.80
C GLU A 65 1.60 -4.68 -6.55
N MET A 66 2.51 -5.32 -7.27
CA MET A 66 3.95 -5.02 -7.19
C MET A 66 4.27 -3.60 -7.65
N TYR A 67 3.60 -3.14 -8.70
CA TYR A 67 3.74 -1.79 -9.23
C TYR A 67 3.27 -0.73 -8.23
N VAL A 68 2.05 -0.86 -7.68
CA VAL A 68 1.49 0.16 -6.77
C VAL A 68 2.26 0.22 -5.44
N ASN A 69 2.80 -0.91 -4.97
CA ASN A 69 3.74 -0.91 -3.84
C ASN A 69 5.03 -0.16 -4.17
N SER A 70 5.58 -0.34 -5.38
CA SER A 70 6.76 0.42 -5.85
C SER A 70 6.45 1.91 -5.94
N LEU A 71 5.25 2.28 -6.40
CA LEU A 71 4.79 3.67 -6.48
C LEU A 71 4.67 4.30 -5.08
N ALA A 72 4.07 3.61 -4.12
CA ALA A 72 3.91 4.10 -2.76
C ALA A 72 5.27 4.37 -2.09
N VAL A 73 6.18 3.42 -2.17
CA VAL A 73 7.55 3.58 -1.61
C VAL A 73 8.29 4.71 -2.30
N ALA A 74 8.27 4.77 -3.64
CA ALA A 74 8.95 5.80 -4.40
C ALA A 74 8.40 7.22 -4.12
N TYR A 75 7.08 7.35 -3.94
CA TYR A 75 6.44 8.61 -3.54
C TYR A 75 6.93 9.08 -2.17
N TYR A 76 6.87 8.23 -1.15
CA TYR A 76 7.29 8.64 0.19
C TYR A 76 8.77 8.97 0.27
N ARG A 77 9.66 8.22 -0.42
CA ARG A 77 11.08 8.58 -0.55
C ARG A 77 11.26 9.93 -1.23
N TYR A 78 10.53 10.18 -2.31
CA TYR A 78 10.60 11.45 -3.03
C TYR A 78 10.18 12.63 -2.15
N MET A 79 9.22 12.42 -1.25
CA MET A 79 8.78 13.42 -0.27
C MET A 79 9.69 13.53 0.96
N GLY A 80 10.67 12.64 1.13
CA GLY A 80 11.62 12.64 2.26
C GLY A 80 11.11 11.94 3.53
N ASP A 81 10.19 11.00 3.39
CA ASP A 81 9.58 10.25 4.50
C ASP A 81 10.36 8.94 4.84
N ASP A 82 11.69 9.00 4.73
CA ASP A 82 12.56 7.83 4.88
C ASP A 82 12.46 7.19 6.27
N GLN A 83 12.19 7.99 7.31
CA GLN A 83 12.09 7.48 8.67
C GLN A 83 10.89 6.54 8.85
N ARG A 84 9.71 6.92 8.35
CA ARG A 84 8.51 6.10 8.43
C ARG A 84 8.63 4.85 7.53
N LEU A 85 9.22 5.00 6.34
CA LEU A 85 9.52 3.86 5.47
C LEU A 85 10.48 2.87 6.13
N LYS A 86 11.50 3.37 6.82
CA LYS A 86 12.42 2.49 7.56
C LYS A 86 11.71 1.76 8.70
N GLU A 87 10.87 2.45 9.45
CA GLU A 87 10.07 1.81 10.51
C GLU A 87 9.17 0.72 9.94
N LEU A 88 8.47 1.01 8.83
CA LEU A 88 7.64 0.02 8.13
C LEU A 88 8.49 -1.18 7.70
N GLN A 89 9.66 -0.96 7.11
CA GLN A 89 10.58 -2.02 6.69
C GLN A 89 11.04 -2.90 7.85
N ASP A 90 11.43 -2.29 8.97
CA ASP A 90 11.91 -3.02 10.14
C ASP A 90 10.80 -3.91 10.73
N ARG A 91 9.55 -3.38 10.82
CA ARG A 91 8.39 -4.13 11.29
C ARG A 91 8.02 -5.28 10.35
N LEU A 92 7.92 -5.02 9.04
CA LEU A 92 7.63 -6.07 8.04
C LEU A 92 8.70 -7.16 8.03
N THR A 93 9.96 -6.81 8.16
CA THR A 93 11.07 -7.79 8.24
C THR A 93 10.91 -8.68 9.47
N LYS A 94 10.59 -8.09 10.63
CA LYS A 94 10.32 -8.84 11.87
C LYS A 94 9.13 -9.80 11.71
N ILE A 95 8.03 -9.32 11.15
CA ILE A 95 6.83 -10.13 10.94
C ILE A 95 7.12 -11.30 10.00
N LEU A 96 7.65 -11.02 8.81
CA LEU A 96 7.89 -12.04 7.79
C LEU A 96 8.94 -13.08 8.21
N SER A 97 9.85 -12.72 9.11
CA SER A 97 10.80 -13.70 9.68
C SER A 97 10.14 -14.78 10.55
N GLN A 98 8.90 -14.58 10.98
CA GLN A 98 8.14 -15.51 11.81
C GLN A 98 7.25 -16.46 10.99
N PHE A 99 7.07 -16.16 9.69
CA PHE A 99 6.23 -16.97 8.81
C PHE A 99 7.07 -17.69 7.76
N PRO A 100 6.85 -19.00 7.54
CA PRO A 100 7.48 -19.69 6.44
C PRO A 100 6.96 -19.12 5.11
N ALA A 101 7.86 -18.94 4.16
CA ALA A 101 7.48 -18.59 2.80
C ALA A 101 6.55 -19.68 2.22
N PRO A 102 5.39 -19.31 1.64
CA PRO A 102 4.43 -20.30 1.15
C PRO A 102 4.85 -20.93 -0.19
N MET A 103 5.89 -20.39 -0.84
CA MET A 103 6.36 -20.87 -2.13
C MET A 103 7.13 -22.18 -1.99
N PRO A 104 6.93 -23.14 -2.93
CA PRO A 104 7.81 -24.29 -3.05
C PRO A 104 9.27 -23.90 -3.29
N GLU A 105 10.19 -24.78 -2.89
CA GLU A 105 11.61 -24.57 -3.15
C GLU A 105 11.89 -24.41 -4.65
N GLY A 106 12.62 -23.36 -5.01
CA GLY A 106 13.00 -23.05 -6.40
C GLY A 106 11.94 -22.28 -7.21
N GLU A 107 10.73 -22.06 -6.67
CA GLU A 107 9.73 -21.20 -7.32
C GLU A 107 9.92 -19.73 -6.86
N SER A 108 9.95 -18.79 -7.82
CA SER A 108 10.05 -17.38 -7.47
C SER A 108 8.73 -16.86 -6.89
N PHE A 109 8.80 -15.82 -6.06
CA PHE A 109 7.64 -15.15 -5.47
C PHE A 109 6.59 -14.78 -6.53
N THR A 110 6.99 -14.06 -7.57
CA THR A 110 6.07 -13.62 -8.62
C THR A 110 5.44 -14.80 -9.36
N ALA A 111 6.25 -15.82 -9.75
CA ALA A 111 5.73 -16.99 -10.48
C ALA A 111 4.71 -17.78 -9.64
N PHE A 112 4.97 -17.94 -8.33
CA PHE A 112 4.05 -18.60 -7.43
C PHE A 112 2.70 -17.88 -7.39
N TYR A 113 2.69 -16.57 -7.13
CA TYR A 113 1.45 -15.81 -7.01
C TYR A 113 0.71 -15.65 -8.34
N GLU A 114 1.40 -15.47 -9.46
CA GLU A 114 0.78 -15.50 -10.79
C GLU A 114 0.03 -16.82 -11.05
N ARG A 115 0.60 -17.94 -10.61
CA ARG A 115 0.00 -19.25 -10.79
C ARG A 115 -1.23 -19.48 -9.91
N ILE A 116 -1.22 -18.98 -8.67
CA ILE A 116 -2.30 -19.24 -7.71
C ILE A 116 -3.38 -18.15 -7.65
N TRP A 117 -3.16 -16.98 -8.26
CA TRP A 117 -4.01 -15.79 -8.11
C TRP A 117 -5.49 -16.07 -8.38
N ASN A 118 -5.79 -16.86 -9.40
CA ASN A 118 -7.14 -17.21 -9.79
C ASN A 118 -7.59 -18.59 -9.25
N THR A 119 -6.97 -19.09 -8.19
CA THR A 119 -7.33 -20.36 -7.54
C THR A 119 -7.82 -20.11 -6.12
N GLU A 120 -8.44 -21.11 -5.51
CA GLU A 120 -8.89 -21.03 -4.10
C GLU A 120 -7.72 -20.85 -3.10
N GLN A 121 -6.48 -21.15 -3.52
CA GLN A 121 -5.30 -21.03 -2.64
C GLN A 121 -5.06 -19.58 -2.20
N ILE A 122 -5.35 -18.59 -3.05
CA ILE A 122 -5.16 -17.17 -2.72
C ILE A 122 -6.08 -16.71 -1.56
N ASN A 123 -7.22 -17.40 -1.36
CA ASN A 123 -8.16 -17.08 -0.29
C ASN A 123 -7.65 -17.50 1.10
N ASN A 124 -6.53 -18.23 1.17
CA ASN A 124 -5.89 -18.51 2.43
C ASN A 124 -5.25 -17.24 3.00
N VAL A 125 -5.72 -16.82 4.17
CA VAL A 125 -5.29 -15.55 4.83
C VAL A 125 -3.77 -15.47 5.02
N MET A 126 -3.11 -16.60 5.33
CA MET A 126 -1.65 -16.63 5.50
C MET A 126 -0.90 -16.48 4.18
N ILE A 127 -1.42 -17.08 3.09
CA ILE A 127 -0.83 -16.98 1.76
C ILE A 127 -1.00 -15.55 1.22
N TYR A 128 -2.22 -15.01 1.32
CA TYR A 128 -2.51 -13.66 0.87
C TYR A 128 -1.81 -12.60 1.73
N GLY A 129 -1.83 -12.77 3.05
CA GLY A 129 -1.12 -11.88 3.97
C GLY A 129 0.40 -11.86 3.71
N TYR A 130 1.01 -13.04 3.48
CA TYR A 130 2.41 -13.09 3.08
C TYR A 130 2.67 -12.34 1.77
N PHE A 131 1.79 -12.50 0.78
CA PHE A 131 1.88 -11.75 -0.48
C PHE A 131 1.89 -10.25 -0.24
N GLN A 132 0.91 -9.73 0.48
CA GLN A 132 0.78 -8.29 0.75
C GLN A 132 2.02 -7.74 1.45
N LEU A 133 2.42 -8.34 2.56
CA LEU A 133 3.54 -7.84 3.36
C LEU A 133 4.88 -7.96 2.64
N ASN A 134 5.12 -9.08 1.93
CA ASN A 134 6.37 -9.29 1.20
C ASN A 134 6.48 -8.40 -0.03
N SER A 135 5.37 -8.12 -0.74
CA SER A 135 5.36 -7.19 -1.88
C SER A 135 5.81 -5.78 -1.45
N VAL A 136 5.33 -5.31 -0.29
CA VAL A 136 5.78 -4.04 0.30
C VAL A 136 7.26 -4.10 0.66
N LEU A 137 7.71 -5.19 1.30
CA LEU A 137 9.11 -5.35 1.70
C LEU A 137 10.06 -5.37 0.48
N GLU A 138 9.67 -6.02 -0.61
CA GLU A 138 10.45 -6.01 -1.86
C GLU A 138 10.51 -4.60 -2.47
N ALA A 139 9.40 -3.86 -2.47
CA ALA A 139 9.39 -2.46 -2.91
C ALA A 139 10.31 -1.58 -2.04
N LEU A 140 10.32 -1.79 -0.71
CA LEU A 140 11.19 -1.07 0.23
C LEU A 140 12.67 -1.38 0.03
N LYS A 141 13.04 -2.57 -0.44
CA LYS A 141 14.42 -2.94 -0.77
C LYS A 141 14.87 -2.40 -2.13
N ALA A 142 13.93 -2.17 -3.05
CA ALA A 142 14.23 -1.65 -4.37
C ALA A 142 14.58 -0.15 -4.31
N ASP A 143 15.57 0.27 -5.10
CA ASP A 143 15.96 1.68 -5.26
C ASP A 143 15.38 2.22 -6.57
N ARG A 144 14.07 2.57 -6.53
CA ARG A 144 13.34 3.08 -7.70
C ARG A 144 12.94 4.53 -7.50
N SER A 145 13.22 5.38 -8.50
CA SER A 145 12.77 6.77 -8.46
C SER A 145 11.26 6.89 -8.76
N LEU A 146 10.59 7.88 -8.15
CA LEU A 146 9.18 8.16 -8.44
C LEU A 146 8.94 8.43 -9.94
N ARG A 147 9.88 9.14 -10.59
CA ARG A 147 9.81 9.43 -12.03
C ARG A 147 9.81 8.16 -12.88
N ASP A 148 10.71 7.21 -12.56
CA ASP A 148 10.81 5.98 -13.35
C ASP A 148 9.58 5.10 -13.15
N VAL A 149 9.07 5.01 -11.92
CA VAL A 149 7.85 4.25 -11.63
C VAL A 149 6.64 4.84 -12.39
N LEU A 150 6.42 6.16 -12.32
CA LEU A 150 5.30 6.79 -13.01
C LEU A 150 5.40 6.70 -14.54
N ARG A 151 6.61 6.69 -15.10
CA ARG A 151 6.82 6.49 -16.54
C ARG A 151 6.37 5.13 -17.05
N GLU A 152 6.36 4.09 -16.23
CA GLU A 152 5.87 2.76 -16.62
C GLU A 152 4.40 2.77 -17.02
N ILE A 153 3.61 3.69 -16.47
CA ILE A 153 2.22 3.89 -16.85
C ILE A 153 2.01 5.14 -17.72
N GLY A 154 3.08 5.67 -18.32
CA GLY A 154 3.03 6.78 -19.27
C GLY A 154 2.91 8.17 -18.65
N ILE A 155 3.20 8.33 -17.36
CA ILE A 155 3.15 9.62 -16.66
C ILE A 155 4.56 10.20 -16.53
N ASP A 156 4.79 11.37 -17.14
CA ASP A 156 5.98 12.18 -16.91
C ASP A 156 5.69 13.27 -15.86
N ILE A 157 6.62 13.44 -14.91
CA ILE A 157 6.48 14.43 -13.83
C ILE A 157 7.55 15.51 -13.89
N ARG A 158 7.20 16.69 -13.40
CA ARG A 158 8.15 17.76 -13.05
C ARG A 158 8.54 17.67 -11.59
N GLU A 159 9.74 18.17 -11.29
CA GLU A 159 10.22 18.23 -9.91
C GLU A 159 9.40 19.24 -9.09
N LEU A 160 9.17 18.88 -7.81
CA LEU A 160 8.67 19.84 -6.83
C LEU A 160 9.83 20.72 -6.33
N ASN A 161 9.57 22.01 -6.16
CA ASN A 161 10.54 22.94 -5.58
C ASN A 161 10.70 22.74 -4.07
N ASP A 162 9.65 22.32 -3.39
CA ASP A 162 9.62 22.08 -1.94
C ASP A 162 9.04 20.68 -1.70
N LYS A 163 9.89 19.78 -1.21
CA LYS A 163 9.56 18.39 -0.92
C LYS A 163 9.57 18.23 0.60
N LYS A 164 8.43 17.93 1.17
CA LYS A 164 8.30 17.68 2.61
C LYS A 164 7.34 16.54 2.87
N PRO A 165 7.67 15.67 3.82
CA PRO A 165 6.70 14.69 4.29
C PRO A 165 5.51 15.38 4.95
N CYS A 166 4.32 14.81 4.82
CA CYS A 166 3.16 15.23 5.60
C CYS A 166 3.43 14.97 7.08
N THR A 167 3.29 15.99 7.92
CA THR A 167 3.60 15.91 9.37
C THR A 167 2.41 15.56 10.24
N ALA A 168 1.26 15.23 9.64
CA ALA A 168 0.10 14.76 10.37
C ALA A 168 0.44 13.52 11.21
N GLU A 169 -0.21 13.40 12.37
CA GLU A 169 -0.13 12.20 13.19
C GLU A 169 -0.73 11.00 12.44
N ILE A 170 -0.10 9.84 12.57
CA ILE A 170 -0.57 8.61 11.92
C ILE A 170 -1.74 8.05 12.73
N THR A 171 -2.95 8.31 12.27
CA THR A 171 -4.22 7.84 12.83
C THR A 171 -5.26 7.67 11.74
N SER A 172 -6.28 6.88 11.98
CA SER A 172 -7.42 6.72 11.04
C SER A 172 -8.08 8.07 10.70
N SER A 173 -8.21 8.97 11.68
CA SER A 173 -8.82 10.29 11.47
C SER A 173 -8.03 11.22 10.56
N ASN A 174 -6.74 10.99 10.38
CA ASN A 174 -5.87 11.77 9.51
C ASN A 174 -5.63 11.12 8.12
N ALA A 175 -6.26 10.00 7.83
CA ALA A 175 -6.13 9.33 6.54
C ALA A 175 -6.49 10.23 5.36
N SER A 176 -7.55 11.04 5.48
CA SER A 176 -7.92 12.05 4.47
C SER A 176 -6.86 13.14 4.29
N THR A 177 -6.18 13.54 5.36
CA THR A 177 -5.11 14.53 5.30
C THR A 177 -3.92 14.02 4.47
N PHE A 178 -3.55 12.74 4.64
CA PHE A 178 -2.51 12.11 3.83
C PHE A 178 -2.91 12.01 2.36
N LEU A 179 -4.18 11.69 2.07
CA LEU A 179 -4.70 11.63 0.71
C LEU A 179 -4.69 13.02 0.05
N ASP A 180 -5.19 14.05 0.74
CA ASP A 180 -5.27 15.42 0.22
C ASP A 180 -3.88 15.98 -0.07
N ASP A 181 -2.91 15.73 0.83
CA ASP A 181 -1.51 16.10 0.63
C ASP A 181 -0.92 15.40 -0.60
N ALA A 182 -1.17 14.09 -0.75
CA ALA A 182 -0.70 13.32 -1.89
C ALA A 182 -1.30 13.81 -3.22
N ILE A 183 -2.61 14.06 -3.27
CA ILE A 183 -3.28 14.60 -4.46
C ILE A 183 -2.70 15.96 -4.82
N SER A 184 -2.48 16.83 -3.83
CA SER A 184 -1.88 18.15 -4.03
C SER A 184 -0.48 18.06 -4.63
N ASN A 185 0.38 17.21 -4.05
CA ASN A 185 1.75 17.01 -4.50
C ASN A 185 1.82 16.39 -5.91
N LEU A 186 1.06 15.32 -6.18
CA LEU A 186 0.99 14.70 -7.50
C LEU A 186 0.48 15.68 -8.57
N THR A 187 -0.55 16.46 -8.24
CA THR A 187 -1.08 17.49 -9.13
C THR A 187 -0.04 18.59 -9.41
N ALA A 188 0.69 19.04 -8.39
CA ALA A 188 1.77 20.01 -8.55
C ALA A 188 2.92 19.46 -9.42
N MET A 189 3.17 18.17 -9.40
CA MET A 189 4.10 17.48 -10.30
C MET A 189 3.57 17.34 -11.74
N GLY A 190 2.31 17.65 -11.98
CA GLY A 190 1.68 17.56 -13.30
C GLY A 190 0.97 16.25 -13.55
N VAL A 191 0.81 15.41 -12.53
CA VAL A 191 0.00 14.19 -12.62
C VAL A 191 -1.48 14.57 -12.66
N GLU A 192 -2.21 14.04 -13.61
CA GLU A 192 -3.66 14.18 -13.66
C GLU A 192 -4.31 13.17 -12.72
N VAL A 193 -4.39 13.52 -11.43
CA VAL A 193 -5.00 12.65 -10.41
C VAL A 193 -6.52 12.61 -10.61
N PRO A 194 -7.18 11.42 -10.60
CA PRO A 194 -8.64 11.35 -10.62
C PRO A 194 -9.23 11.92 -9.33
N ASN A 195 -10.54 12.12 -9.31
CA ASN A 195 -11.22 12.50 -8.07
C ASN A 195 -11.28 11.31 -7.13
N ILE A 196 -10.55 11.37 -6.01
CA ILE A 196 -10.44 10.30 -5.02
C ILE A 196 -10.89 10.84 -3.66
N ARG A 197 -11.70 10.09 -2.94
CA ARG A 197 -12.02 10.34 -1.53
C ARG A 197 -11.77 9.09 -0.70
N ILE A 198 -11.55 9.26 0.59
CA ILE A 198 -11.47 8.14 1.53
C ILE A 198 -12.76 8.02 2.32
N GLU A 199 -13.18 6.79 2.59
CA GLU A 199 -14.31 6.45 3.45
C GLU A 199 -13.83 5.46 4.51
N LEU A 200 -13.88 5.89 5.77
CA LEU A 200 -13.57 5.02 6.89
C LEU A 200 -14.78 4.16 7.24
N VAL A 201 -14.57 2.86 7.31
CA VAL A 201 -15.60 1.87 7.62
C VAL A 201 -15.29 1.13 8.93
N ASP A 202 -16.32 0.55 9.53
CA ASP A 202 -16.15 -0.12 10.83
C ASP A 202 -15.53 -1.53 10.71
N ASP A 203 -15.55 -2.14 9.51
CA ASP A 203 -14.92 -3.44 9.29
C ASP A 203 -13.43 -3.29 8.93
N PRO A 204 -12.49 -3.68 9.82
CA PRO A 204 -11.06 -3.53 9.59
C PRO A 204 -10.51 -4.40 8.44
N MET A 205 -11.29 -5.38 7.95
CA MET A 205 -10.90 -6.23 6.83
C MET A 205 -11.10 -5.57 5.47
N ILE A 206 -11.80 -4.43 5.41
CA ILE A 206 -12.06 -3.71 4.16
C ILE A 206 -10.95 -2.69 3.93
N GLN A 207 -10.11 -2.97 2.93
CA GLN A 207 -9.01 -2.11 2.49
C GLN A 207 -8.95 -2.17 0.96
N CYS A 208 -9.56 -1.23 0.26
CA CYS A 208 -9.57 -1.22 -1.20
C CYS A 208 -9.97 0.13 -1.79
N ALA A 209 -9.45 0.43 -2.99
CA ALA A 209 -10.01 1.48 -3.85
C ALA A 209 -10.99 0.88 -4.87
N ARG A 210 -12.05 1.61 -5.19
CA ARG A 210 -13.02 1.21 -6.21
C ARG A 210 -13.61 2.43 -6.94
N PRO A 211 -14.00 2.29 -8.20
CA PRO A 211 -14.79 3.29 -8.90
C PRO A 211 -16.17 3.49 -8.24
N GLU A 212 -16.66 4.73 -8.25
CA GLU A 212 -18.06 5.09 -7.93
C GLU A 212 -18.96 4.95 -9.14
#